data_8c270c58487a8b807c38d5795384138b
#
_entry.id   8c270c58487a8b807c38d5795384138b
#
_cell.length_a   1.000
_cell.length_b   1.000
_cell.length_c   1.000
_cell.angle_alpha   90.00
_cell.angle_beta   90.00
_cell.angle_gamma   90.00
#
_symmetry.space_group_name_H-M   'P 1'
#
loop_
_entity.id
_entity.type
_entity.pdbx_description
1 polymer ?
#
loop_
_entity_poly.entity_id
_entity_poly.type
_entity_poly.pdbx_seq_one_letter_code
_entity_poly.pdbx_strand_id
1 'polypeptide(L)'
;MKERDKAIFRLLNIQGLGPVRINEIIQAFDPLEKIFQISEKEIKTKIVLPDKIISNIKNSYIVQEKLEKQYEIIEKYKIHYVTIFDEFYPIYLKEIYSPPPVLFYRGDVSILSSKKIIGVVGTRRADHYGLDVT
;
A
#
# COMPACT_ATOMS: atom_id res chain seq x y z
N MET A 1 -3.29 7.62 13.59
CA MET A 1 -2.63 7.28 12.31
C MET A 1 -1.62 8.36 11.97
N LYS A 2 -0.40 8.01 11.57
CA LYS A 2 0.66 8.97 11.17
C LYS A 2 0.27 9.65 9.85
N GLU A 3 0.70 10.90 9.60
CA GLU A 3 0.41 11.61 8.34
C GLU A 3 0.95 10.85 7.12
N ARG A 4 2.13 10.27 7.24
CA ARG A 4 2.73 9.42 6.21
C ARG A 4 1.84 8.22 5.84
N ASP A 5 1.23 7.57 6.83
CA ASP A 5 0.33 6.44 6.60
C ASP A 5 -0.93 6.89 5.85
N LYS A 6 -1.51 8.04 6.26
CA LYS A 6 -2.63 8.66 5.54
C LYS A 6 -2.29 8.94 4.07
N ALA A 7 -1.06 9.42 3.82
CA ALA A 7 -0.57 9.67 2.47
C ALA A 7 -0.50 8.37 1.65
N ILE A 8 0.01 7.27 2.23
CA ILE A 8 0.04 5.96 1.56
C ILE A 8 -1.38 5.48 1.25
N PHE A 9 -2.29 5.51 2.23
CA PHE A 9 -3.69 5.11 2.03
C PHE A 9 -4.37 5.93 0.94
N ARG A 10 -4.08 7.23 0.87
CA ARG A 10 -4.58 8.09 -0.19
C ARG A 10 -4.04 7.68 -1.55
N LEU A 11 -2.74 7.41 -1.68
CA LEU A 11 -2.12 6.91 -2.92
C LEU A 11 -2.72 5.58 -3.38
N LEU A 12 -2.97 4.63 -2.46
CA LEU A 12 -3.59 3.33 -2.76
C LEU A 12 -4.99 3.46 -3.38
N ASN A 13 -5.71 4.54 -3.09
CA ASN A 13 -7.06 4.78 -3.61
C ASN A 13 -7.07 5.58 -4.93
N ILE A 14 -5.92 6.03 -5.44
CA ILE A 14 -5.83 6.75 -6.70
C ILE A 14 -5.84 5.78 -7.87
N GLN A 15 -6.79 5.98 -8.78
CA GLN A 15 -6.90 5.15 -9.97
C GLN A 15 -5.63 5.22 -10.84
N GLY A 16 -5.09 4.05 -11.18
CA GLY A 16 -3.91 3.90 -12.03
C GLY A 16 -2.58 3.87 -11.28
N LEU A 17 -2.59 4.05 -9.95
CA LEU A 17 -1.42 3.82 -9.11
C LEU A 17 -1.40 2.37 -8.61
N GLY A 18 -0.41 1.61 -9.06
CA GLY A 18 -0.08 0.30 -8.51
C GLY A 18 1.11 0.37 -7.54
N PRO A 19 1.43 -0.74 -6.84
CA PRO A 19 2.50 -0.77 -5.84
C PRO A 19 3.85 -0.24 -6.35
N VAL A 20 4.24 -0.58 -7.58
CA VAL A 20 5.50 -0.11 -8.18
C VAL A 20 5.57 1.42 -8.17
N ARG A 21 4.56 2.08 -8.74
CA ARG A 21 4.53 3.55 -8.82
C ARG A 21 4.40 4.21 -7.45
N ILE A 22 3.65 3.59 -6.52
CA ILE A 22 3.57 4.10 -5.15
C ILE A 22 4.94 4.03 -4.48
N ASN A 23 5.70 2.96 -4.67
CA ASN A 23 7.04 2.84 -4.13
C ASN A 23 8.03 3.85 -4.76
N GLU A 24 7.92 4.11 -6.07
CA GLU A 24 8.69 5.17 -6.72
C GLU A 24 8.35 6.55 -6.12
N ILE A 25 7.07 6.84 -5.87
CA ILE A 25 6.63 8.07 -5.21
C ILE A 25 7.20 8.16 -3.77
N ILE A 26 7.14 7.05 -3.02
CA ILE A 26 7.70 6.96 -1.67
C ILE A 26 9.20 7.31 -1.65
N GLN A 27 9.94 6.87 -2.65
CA GLN A 27 11.37 7.15 -2.76
C GLN A 27 11.66 8.60 -3.21
N ALA A 28 10.77 9.19 -4.02
CA ALA A 28 10.98 10.53 -4.58
C ALA A 28 10.57 11.67 -3.62
N PHE A 29 9.75 11.39 -2.60
CA PHE A 29 9.16 12.40 -1.71
C PHE A 29 9.41 12.10 -0.24
N ASP A 30 10.11 13.02 0.42
CA ASP A 30 10.29 13.04 1.88
C ASP A 30 10.06 14.48 2.39
N PRO A 31 9.04 14.73 3.22
CA PRO A 31 7.98 13.78 3.61
C PRO A 31 7.00 13.47 2.46
N LEU A 32 6.41 12.27 2.50
CA LEU A 32 5.57 11.74 1.41
C LEU A 32 4.36 12.61 1.09
N GLU A 33 3.72 13.21 2.09
CA GLU A 33 2.53 14.05 1.95
C GLU A 33 2.77 15.29 1.08
N LYS A 34 4.01 15.72 0.88
CA LYS A 34 4.36 16.84 -0.01
C LYS A 34 3.83 16.67 -1.44
N ILE A 35 3.72 15.42 -1.93
CA ILE A 35 3.22 15.17 -3.29
C ILE A 35 1.82 15.76 -3.54
N PHE A 36 0.99 15.83 -2.50
CA PHE A 36 -0.37 16.40 -2.61
C PHE A 36 -0.38 17.93 -2.57
N GLN A 37 0.67 18.56 -2.07
CA GLN A 37 0.77 20.00 -1.82
C GLN A 37 1.44 20.77 -2.96
N ILE A 38 2.46 20.18 -3.59
CA ILE A 38 3.26 20.82 -4.63
C ILE A 38 2.54 20.85 -5.99
N SER A 39 2.99 21.71 -6.89
CA SER A 39 2.42 21.82 -8.24
C SER A 39 2.71 20.60 -9.12
N GLU A 40 1.89 20.39 -10.16
CA GLU A 40 2.14 19.33 -11.16
C GLU A 40 3.51 19.44 -11.81
N LYS A 41 3.97 20.69 -12.06
CA LYS A 41 5.28 20.96 -12.63
C LYS A 41 6.41 20.46 -11.70
N GLU A 42 6.28 20.70 -10.41
CA GLU A 42 7.24 20.22 -9.42
C GLU A 42 7.22 18.69 -9.28
N ILE A 43 6.05 18.04 -9.36
CA ILE A 43 5.99 16.58 -9.40
C ILE A 43 6.81 16.05 -10.58
N LYS A 44 6.63 16.61 -11.78
CA LYS A 44 7.34 16.20 -13.01
C LYS A 44 8.85 16.38 -12.95
N THR A 45 9.35 17.29 -12.11
CA THR A 45 10.80 17.45 -11.91
C THR A 45 11.42 16.36 -11.02
N LYS A 46 10.61 15.70 -10.20
CA LYS A 46 11.08 14.70 -9.22
C LYS A 46 10.87 13.26 -9.67
N ILE A 47 9.82 13.00 -10.44
CA ILE A 47 9.45 11.65 -10.84
C ILE A 47 8.75 11.68 -12.20
N VAL A 48 9.00 10.66 -13.01
CA VAL A 48 8.34 10.46 -14.30
C VAL A 48 7.04 9.69 -14.10
N LEU A 49 5.91 10.41 -14.18
CA LEU A 49 4.57 9.83 -14.11
C LEU A 49 3.73 10.29 -15.31
N PRO A 50 2.81 9.46 -15.80
CA PRO A 50 1.83 9.89 -16.79
C PRO A 50 0.99 11.08 -16.31
N ASP A 51 0.69 12.03 -17.18
CA ASP A 51 -0.09 13.24 -16.85
C ASP A 51 -1.42 12.92 -16.17
N LYS A 52 -2.10 11.86 -16.63
CA LYS A 52 -3.34 11.38 -16.02
C LYS A 52 -3.16 10.97 -14.55
N ILE A 53 -2.05 10.34 -14.23
CA ILE A 53 -1.73 9.97 -12.82
C ILE A 53 -1.48 11.21 -11.98
N ILE A 54 -0.71 12.16 -12.49
CA ILE A 54 -0.43 13.43 -11.79
C ILE A 54 -1.74 14.18 -11.52
N SER A 55 -2.61 14.28 -12.54
CA SER A 55 -3.94 14.88 -12.37
C SER A 55 -4.79 14.14 -11.34
N ASN A 56 -4.78 12.81 -11.34
CA ASN A 56 -5.49 12.02 -10.33
C ASN A 56 -4.94 12.25 -8.91
N ILE A 57 -3.63 12.42 -8.75
CA ILE A 57 -3.00 12.77 -7.47
C ILE A 57 -3.49 14.14 -7.00
N LYS A 58 -3.51 15.13 -7.86
CA LYS A 58 -3.96 16.49 -7.53
C LYS A 58 -5.45 16.55 -7.19
N ASN A 59 -6.26 15.75 -7.86
CA ASN A 59 -7.71 15.64 -7.63
C ASN A 59 -8.06 14.57 -6.58
N SER A 60 -7.08 14.09 -5.80
CA SER A 60 -7.28 12.98 -4.86
C SER A 60 -8.16 13.33 -3.65
N TYR A 61 -8.64 14.58 -3.51
CA TYR A 61 -9.73 14.91 -2.59
C TYR A 61 -11.01 14.11 -2.89
N ILE A 62 -11.22 13.69 -4.14
CA ILE A 62 -12.36 12.86 -4.57
C ILE A 62 -12.37 11.48 -3.90
N VAL A 63 -11.21 10.98 -3.46
CA VAL A 63 -11.12 9.68 -2.78
C VAL A 63 -11.37 9.76 -1.27
N GLN A 64 -11.67 10.95 -0.74
CA GLN A 64 -11.85 11.16 0.71
C GLN A 64 -12.94 10.26 1.31
N GLU A 65 -14.08 10.14 0.66
CA GLU A 65 -15.17 9.27 1.11
C GLU A 65 -14.75 7.79 1.17
N LYS A 66 -13.94 7.34 0.18
CA LYS A 66 -13.40 5.97 0.17
C LYS A 66 -12.43 5.73 1.32
N LEU A 67 -11.62 6.74 1.63
CA LEU A 67 -10.66 6.67 2.74
C LEU A 67 -11.40 6.57 4.08
N GLU A 68 -12.43 7.37 4.29
CA GLU A 68 -13.24 7.34 5.49
C GLU A 68 -13.89 5.97 5.68
N LYS A 69 -14.54 5.44 4.64
CA LYS A 69 -15.10 4.08 4.67
C LYS A 69 -14.04 3.01 4.96
N GLN A 70 -12.83 3.15 4.40
CA GLN A 70 -11.74 2.23 4.65
C GLN A 70 -11.30 2.27 6.12
N TYR A 71 -11.21 3.46 6.72
CA TYR A 71 -10.88 3.61 8.13
C TYR A 71 -11.96 3.03 9.04
N GLU A 72 -13.23 3.27 8.74
CA GLU A 72 -14.35 2.66 9.46
C GLU A 72 -14.30 1.13 9.44
N ILE A 73 -13.97 0.53 8.29
CA ILE A 73 -13.82 -0.92 8.15
C ILE A 73 -12.65 -1.42 8.99
N ILE A 74 -11.50 -0.75 8.95
CA ILE A 74 -10.31 -1.09 9.73
C ILE A 74 -10.65 -1.11 11.22
N GLU A 75 -11.31 -0.08 11.72
CA GLU A 75 -11.74 0.02 13.13
C GLU A 75 -12.79 -1.01 13.49
N LYS A 76 -13.88 -1.08 12.71
CA LYS A 76 -15.01 -1.98 12.96
C LYS A 76 -14.59 -3.44 13.07
N TYR A 77 -13.70 -3.86 12.20
CA TYR A 77 -13.25 -5.27 12.13
C TYR A 77 -11.92 -5.51 12.86
N LYS A 78 -11.39 -4.52 13.57
CA LYS A 78 -10.13 -4.59 14.30
C LYS A 78 -9.00 -5.13 13.41
N ILE A 79 -8.93 -4.60 12.18
CA ILE A 79 -7.88 -4.93 11.22
C ILE A 79 -6.65 -4.12 11.59
N HIS A 80 -5.51 -4.78 11.69
CA HIS A 80 -4.22 -4.12 11.85
C HIS A 80 -3.56 -3.90 10.49
N TYR A 81 -2.61 -2.98 10.42
CA TYR A 81 -1.79 -2.79 9.23
C TYR A 81 -0.36 -2.44 9.61
N VAL A 82 0.56 -2.77 8.72
CA VAL A 82 1.94 -2.27 8.71
C VAL A 82 2.22 -1.68 7.34
N THR A 83 2.99 -0.61 7.30
CA THR A 83 3.46 0.03 6.08
C THR A 83 4.88 -0.39 5.78
N ILE A 84 5.34 -0.20 4.55
CA ILE A 84 6.72 -0.49 4.14
C ILE A 84 7.78 0.22 4.99
N PHE A 85 7.39 1.24 5.76
CA PHE A 85 8.25 1.99 6.66
C PHE A 85 8.32 1.43 8.08
N ASP A 86 7.44 0.51 8.43
CA ASP A 86 7.36 0.00 9.79
C ASP A 86 8.39 -1.10 10.03
N GLU A 87 8.87 -1.19 11.27
CA GLU A 87 9.86 -2.17 11.70
C GLU A 87 9.35 -3.61 11.51
N PHE A 88 8.06 -3.84 11.77
CA PHE A 88 7.42 -5.14 11.63
C PHE A 88 7.06 -5.50 10.19
N TYR A 89 7.37 -4.66 9.20
CA TYR A 89 7.15 -5.02 7.81
C TYR A 89 8.12 -6.14 7.39
N PRO A 90 7.65 -7.26 6.80
CA PRO A 90 8.49 -8.41 6.49
C PRO A 90 9.66 -8.05 5.58
N ILE A 91 10.89 -8.31 6.04
CA ILE A 91 12.10 -7.91 5.31
C ILE A 91 12.18 -8.56 3.93
N TYR A 92 11.85 -9.85 3.82
CA TYR A 92 11.86 -10.56 2.54
C TYR A 92 10.83 -10.02 1.54
N LEU A 93 9.74 -9.43 2.05
CA LEU A 93 8.73 -8.81 1.19
C LEU A 93 9.17 -7.44 0.68
N LYS A 94 10.10 -6.75 1.37
CA LYS A 94 10.71 -5.50 0.86
C LYS A 94 11.60 -5.73 -0.36
N GLU A 95 12.17 -6.94 -0.48
CA GLU A 95 13.15 -7.29 -1.51
C GLU A 95 12.51 -7.72 -2.83
N ILE A 96 11.21 -7.98 -2.86
CA ILE A 96 10.53 -8.33 -4.12
C ILE A 96 10.42 -7.10 -5.03
N TYR A 97 10.27 -7.34 -6.34
CA TYR A 97 10.17 -6.28 -7.35
C TYR A 97 9.07 -5.24 -7.06
N SER A 98 7.96 -5.65 -6.48
CA SER A 98 6.80 -4.79 -6.22
C SER A 98 6.25 -5.02 -4.81
N PRO A 99 6.96 -4.59 -3.76
CA PRO A 99 6.49 -4.76 -2.39
C PRO A 99 5.18 -3.98 -2.17
N PRO A 100 4.16 -4.59 -1.56
CA PRO A 100 2.94 -3.87 -1.21
C PRO A 100 3.24 -2.74 -0.23
N PRO A 101 2.82 -1.49 -0.49
CA PRO A 101 3.10 -0.37 0.42
C PRO A 101 2.46 -0.52 1.81
N VAL A 102 1.38 -1.31 1.91
CA VAL A 102 0.65 -1.63 3.14
C VAL A 102 0.29 -3.10 3.15
N LEU A 103 0.45 -3.74 4.30
CA LEU A 103 -0.07 -5.08 4.59
C LEU A 103 -1.15 -4.96 5.66
N PHE A 104 -2.32 -5.50 5.37
CA PHE A 104 -3.38 -5.67 6.35
C PHE A 104 -3.30 -7.06 6.97
N TYR A 105 -3.47 -7.14 8.29
CA TYR A 105 -3.37 -8.41 9.00
C TYR A 105 -4.32 -8.49 10.19
N ARG A 106 -4.54 -9.70 10.66
CA ARG A 106 -5.16 -10.03 11.94
C ARG A 106 -4.25 -11.01 12.68
N GLY A 107 -4.18 -10.87 14.00
CA GLY A 107 -3.29 -11.67 14.83
C GLY A 107 -1.95 -11.02 15.08
N ASP A 108 -0.93 -11.83 15.28
CA ASP A 108 0.42 -11.37 15.65
C ASP A 108 1.31 -11.21 14.40
N VAL A 109 1.67 -9.97 14.08
CA VAL A 109 2.54 -9.66 12.95
C VAL A 109 3.99 -10.10 13.16
N SER A 110 4.42 -10.32 14.41
CA SER A 110 5.80 -10.72 14.73
C SER A 110 6.20 -12.05 14.12
N ILE A 111 5.22 -12.93 13.86
CA ILE A 111 5.44 -14.22 13.17
C ILE A 111 6.03 -14.06 11.76
N LEU A 112 5.78 -12.92 11.09
CA LEU A 112 6.31 -12.64 9.75
C LEU A 112 7.82 -12.37 9.75
N SER A 113 8.42 -12.17 10.93
CA SER A 113 9.87 -12.08 11.12
C SER A 113 10.55 -13.44 11.27
N SER A 114 9.78 -14.54 11.27
CA SER A 114 10.31 -15.89 11.37
C SER A 114 11.18 -16.23 10.16
N LYS A 115 12.29 -16.95 10.40
CA LYS A 115 13.14 -17.49 9.32
C LYS A 115 12.53 -18.72 8.63
N LYS A 116 11.47 -19.29 9.22
CA LYS A 116 10.79 -20.49 8.69
C LYS A 116 9.42 -20.09 8.21
N ILE A 117 9.33 -19.68 6.94
CA ILE A 117 8.07 -19.29 6.29
C ILE A 117 7.85 -20.20 5.11
N ILE A 118 6.62 -20.73 4.98
CA ILE A 118 6.18 -21.51 3.83
C ILE A 118 5.13 -20.70 3.07
N GLY A 119 5.33 -20.54 1.77
CA GLY A 119 4.35 -19.93 0.88
C GLY A 119 3.35 -20.99 0.42
N VAL A 120 2.06 -20.75 0.65
CA VAL A 120 0.97 -21.57 0.10
C VAL A 120 0.33 -20.79 -1.04
N VAL A 121 0.34 -21.39 -2.24
CA VAL A 121 -0.23 -20.77 -3.45
C VAL A 121 -1.20 -21.70 -4.12
N GLY A 122 -2.27 -21.16 -4.70
CA GLY A 122 -3.28 -21.94 -5.37
C GLY A 122 -4.18 -21.11 -6.27
N THR A 123 -5.04 -21.80 -7.03
CA THR A 123 -6.06 -21.16 -7.84
C THR A 123 -7.16 -20.52 -6.99
N ARG A 124 -7.80 -19.45 -7.50
CA ARG A 124 -8.97 -18.84 -6.83
C ARG A 124 -10.20 -19.74 -6.82
N ARG A 125 -10.24 -20.78 -7.66
CA ARG A 125 -11.28 -21.80 -7.72
C ARG A 125 -10.60 -23.15 -7.55
N ALA A 126 -10.25 -23.48 -6.29
CA ALA A 126 -9.69 -24.77 -5.95
C ALA A 126 -10.76 -25.86 -6.13
N ASP A 127 -10.33 -27.02 -6.63
CA ASP A 127 -11.14 -28.25 -6.60
C ASP A 127 -11.08 -28.91 -5.21
N HIS A 128 -11.80 -29.99 -5.03
CA HIS A 128 -11.84 -30.72 -3.75
C HIS A 128 -10.44 -31.14 -3.31
N TYR A 129 -9.61 -31.60 -4.23
CA TYR A 129 -8.24 -32.02 -3.93
C TYR A 129 -7.41 -30.87 -3.40
N GLY A 130 -7.48 -29.72 -4.07
CA GLY A 130 -6.76 -28.52 -3.63
C GLY A 130 -7.19 -28.01 -2.25
N LEU A 131 -8.46 -28.19 -1.88
CA LEU A 131 -8.98 -27.85 -0.56
C LEU A 131 -8.54 -28.83 0.53
N ASP A 132 -8.43 -30.12 0.18
CA ASP A 132 -8.05 -31.16 1.14
C ASP A 132 -6.55 -31.15 1.47
N VAL A 133 -5.70 -30.63 0.58
CA VAL A 133 -4.22 -30.56 0.77
C VAL A 133 -3.76 -29.27 1.42
N THR A 134 -4.63 -28.24 1.55
CA THR A 134 -4.27 -26.93 2.12
C THR A 134 -4.74 -26.81 3.55
#